data_82ae7e71a006ffd707aecc434a1eabc4
#
_entry.id   82ae7e71a006ffd707aecc434a1eabc4
#
_cell.length_a   1.000
_cell.length_b   1.000
_cell.length_c   1.000
_cell.angle_alpha   90.00
_cell.angle_beta   90.00
_cell.angle_gamma   90.00
#
_symmetry.space_group_name_H-M   'P 1'
#
loop_
_entity.id
_entity.type
_entity.pdbx_description
1 polymer ?
#
loop_
_entity_poly.entity_id
_entity_poly.type
_entity_poly.pdbx_seq_one_letter_code
_entity_poly.pdbx_strand_id
1 'polypeptide(L)'
;MGKLKQASPVKFYFAKFFFLGFALLQWLVALALAVRFESTPKNTAATIIFVSLGCIFFVIFFFLMEVLRRVAIGKDKVVVLELGKNLVLKWPDIKSIHLIPVFNVYKMKLKTRRKPIYFLPSKNIEPAYDLLAEDTSKMGDIVNKNKKKLGI
;
A
#
# COMPACT_ATOMS: atom_id res chain seq x y z
N MET A 1 0.95 -0.30 29.27
CA MET A 1 0.35 -0.27 27.93
C MET A 1 1.45 -0.32 26.87
N GLY A 2 1.54 -1.39 26.07
CA GLY A 2 2.56 -1.51 25.02
C GLY A 2 2.31 -0.48 23.90
N LYS A 3 3.35 0.28 23.51
CA LYS A 3 3.27 1.26 22.41
C LYS A 3 2.90 0.54 21.10
N LEU A 4 1.81 0.95 20.45
CA LEU A 4 1.41 0.49 19.13
C LEU A 4 2.49 0.88 18.09
N LYS A 5 2.85 -0.04 17.19
CA LYS A 5 3.79 0.18 16.09
C LYS A 5 3.02 0.35 14.78
N GLN A 6 3.32 1.41 14.06
CA GLN A 6 2.69 1.72 12.77
C GLN A 6 3.71 2.33 11.81
N ALA A 7 3.43 2.28 10.52
CA ALA A 7 4.18 3.03 9.53
C ALA A 7 4.03 4.54 9.77
N SER A 8 5.06 5.32 9.38
CA SER A 8 4.96 6.78 9.47
C SER A 8 3.81 7.31 8.59
N PRO A 9 3.09 8.35 9.01
CA PRO A 9 2.05 8.96 8.18
C PRO A 9 2.58 9.39 6.82
N VAL A 10 3.77 9.99 6.78
CA VAL A 10 4.41 10.45 5.54
C VAL A 10 4.60 9.29 4.56
N LYS A 11 5.17 8.16 5.03
CA LYS A 11 5.37 6.96 4.21
C LYS A 11 4.04 6.44 3.65
N PHE A 12 3.00 6.42 4.47
CA PHE A 12 1.68 5.95 4.06
C PHE A 12 1.07 6.85 2.98
N TYR A 13 1.05 8.17 3.21
CA TYR A 13 0.47 9.11 2.25
C TYR A 13 1.28 9.17 0.96
N PHE A 14 2.61 9.12 1.05
CA PHE A 14 3.46 9.03 -0.13
C PHE A 14 3.12 7.79 -0.98
N ALA A 15 3.08 6.60 -0.38
CA ALA A 15 2.74 5.37 -1.11
C ALA A 15 1.32 5.42 -1.71
N LYS A 16 0.38 6.09 -1.01
CA LYS A 16 -1.01 6.20 -1.43
C LYS A 16 -1.20 7.16 -2.60
N PHE A 17 -0.54 8.31 -2.58
CA PHE A 17 -0.72 9.38 -3.58
C PHE A 17 0.33 9.38 -4.69
N PHE A 18 1.34 8.53 -4.60
CA PHE A 18 2.40 8.42 -5.59
C PHE A 18 1.85 8.22 -7.01
N PHE A 19 0.95 7.27 -7.20
CA PHE A 19 0.36 6.99 -8.50
C PHE A 19 -0.57 8.09 -9.01
N LEU A 20 -1.22 8.83 -8.12
CA LEU A 20 -1.98 10.02 -8.51
C LEU A 20 -1.06 11.11 -9.09
N GLY A 21 0.08 11.36 -8.42
CA GLY A 21 1.09 12.30 -8.92
C GLY A 21 1.60 11.93 -10.31
N PHE A 22 1.88 10.63 -10.52
CA PHE A 22 2.28 10.12 -11.84
C PHE A 22 1.18 10.25 -12.90
N ALA A 23 -0.07 9.94 -12.56
CA ALA A 23 -1.20 10.12 -13.47
C ALA A 23 -1.33 11.56 -13.94
N LEU A 24 -1.29 12.52 -13.00
CA LEU A 24 -1.36 13.95 -13.31
C LEU A 24 -0.19 14.41 -14.18
N LEU A 25 1.03 13.93 -13.90
CA LEU A 25 2.21 14.23 -14.72
C LEU A 25 2.03 13.75 -16.15
N GLN A 26 1.55 12.52 -16.37
CA GLN A 26 1.31 11.98 -17.71
C GLN A 26 0.27 12.81 -18.46
N TRP A 27 -0.81 13.20 -17.82
CA TRP A 27 -1.85 14.04 -18.44
C TRP A 27 -1.37 15.46 -18.76
N LEU A 28 -0.50 16.04 -17.91
CA LEU A 28 0.14 17.32 -18.22
C LEU A 28 1.05 17.23 -19.45
N VAL A 29 1.82 16.15 -19.58
CA VAL A 29 2.65 15.90 -20.77
C VAL A 29 1.76 15.73 -22.01
N ALA A 30 0.70 14.93 -21.91
CA ALA A 30 -0.26 14.75 -23.01
C ALA A 30 -0.89 16.08 -23.46
N LEU A 31 -1.29 16.90 -22.50
CA LEU A 31 -1.83 18.24 -22.77
C LEU A 31 -0.81 19.16 -23.47
N ALA A 32 0.42 19.17 -22.98
CA ALA A 32 1.50 19.95 -23.58
C ALA A 32 1.78 19.52 -25.03
N LEU A 33 1.77 18.21 -25.31
CA LEU A 33 1.92 17.67 -26.66
C LEU A 33 0.76 18.09 -27.57
N ALA A 34 -0.48 18.04 -27.06
CA ALA A 34 -1.67 18.40 -27.84
C ALA A 34 -1.75 19.89 -28.17
N VAL A 35 -1.27 20.77 -27.26
CA VAL A 35 -1.43 22.22 -27.39
C VAL A 35 -0.25 22.88 -28.13
N ARG A 36 0.99 22.39 -27.90
CA ARG A 36 2.22 23.05 -28.40
C ARG A 36 2.76 22.50 -29.71
N PHE A 37 2.38 21.28 -30.08
CA PHE A 37 2.92 20.65 -31.28
C PHE A 37 1.85 20.45 -32.35
N GLU A 38 2.28 20.58 -33.63
CA GLU A 38 1.43 20.29 -34.76
C GLU A 38 0.88 18.85 -34.68
N SER A 39 -0.35 18.68 -35.15
CA SER A 39 -1.06 17.40 -35.20
C SER A 39 -0.44 16.46 -36.26
N THR A 40 0.75 15.96 -35.99
CA THR A 40 1.37 14.91 -36.79
C THR A 40 0.96 13.54 -36.26
N PRO A 41 0.95 12.48 -37.09
CA PRO A 41 0.64 11.11 -36.62
C PRO A 41 1.49 10.67 -35.45
N LYS A 42 2.77 11.08 -35.42
CA LYS A 42 3.71 10.78 -34.33
C LYS A 42 3.32 11.46 -33.01
N ASN A 43 2.98 12.74 -33.04
CA ASN A 43 2.58 13.52 -31.87
C ASN A 43 1.22 13.05 -31.34
N THR A 44 0.30 12.68 -32.21
CA THR A 44 -0.99 12.11 -31.83
C THR A 44 -0.81 10.76 -31.14
N ALA A 45 0.03 9.87 -31.68
CA ALA A 45 0.33 8.58 -31.05
C ALA A 45 0.98 8.77 -29.67
N ALA A 46 1.94 9.68 -29.52
CA ALA A 46 2.55 10.01 -28.25
C ALA A 46 1.52 10.51 -27.23
N THR A 47 0.64 11.43 -27.63
CA THR A 47 -0.45 11.96 -26.77
C THR A 47 -1.35 10.83 -26.27
N ILE A 48 -1.76 9.90 -27.15
CA ILE A 48 -2.59 8.75 -26.78
C ILE A 48 -1.88 7.86 -25.75
N ILE A 49 -0.57 7.62 -25.94
CA ILE A 49 0.23 6.82 -25.00
C ILE A 49 0.24 7.47 -23.61
N PHE A 50 0.54 8.77 -23.51
CA PHE A 50 0.58 9.46 -22.22
C PHE A 50 -0.80 9.52 -21.55
N VAL A 51 -1.88 9.76 -22.31
CA VAL A 51 -3.25 9.69 -21.76
C VAL A 51 -3.53 8.29 -21.20
N SER A 52 -3.21 7.24 -21.96
CA SER A 52 -3.44 5.85 -21.54
C SER A 52 -2.65 5.48 -20.29
N LEU A 53 -1.37 5.86 -20.20
CA LEU A 53 -0.54 5.65 -19.01
C LEU A 53 -1.12 6.41 -17.80
N GLY A 54 -1.56 7.65 -17.99
CA GLY A 54 -2.23 8.40 -16.93
C GLY A 54 -3.48 7.70 -16.41
N CYS A 55 -4.30 7.15 -17.30
CA CYS A 55 -5.48 6.36 -16.91
C CYS A 55 -5.10 5.09 -16.13
N ILE A 56 -4.05 4.37 -16.55
CA ILE A 56 -3.58 3.17 -15.84
C ILE A 56 -3.13 3.54 -14.41
N PHE A 57 -2.30 4.57 -14.25
CA PHE A 57 -1.85 5.02 -12.93
C PHE A 57 -3.00 5.50 -12.05
N PHE A 58 -4.00 6.15 -12.63
CA PHE A 58 -5.19 6.58 -11.91
C PHE A 58 -6.04 5.40 -11.41
N VAL A 59 -6.21 4.35 -12.21
CA VAL A 59 -6.88 3.12 -11.79
C VAL A 59 -6.11 2.44 -10.64
N ILE A 60 -4.78 2.37 -10.72
CA ILE A 60 -3.94 1.84 -9.64
C ILE A 60 -4.13 2.65 -8.35
N PHE A 61 -4.14 3.99 -8.46
CA PHE A 61 -4.42 4.87 -7.32
C PHE A 61 -5.77 4.56 -6.67
N PHE A 62 -6.83 4.43 -7.47
CA PHE A 62 -8.16 4.09 -6.96
C PHE A 62 -8.17 2.75 -6.22
N PHE A 63 -7.51 1.74 -6.77
CA PHE A 63 -7.36 0.44 -6.13
C PHE A 63 -6.64 0.56 -4.78
N LEU A 64 -5.53 1.31 -4.73
CA LEU A 64 -4.78 1.53 -3.48
C LEU A 64 -5.59 2.31 -2.44
N MET A 65 -6.44 3.25 -2.87
CA MET A 65 -7.34 3.97 -1.97
C MET A 65 -8.29 3.04 -1.22
N GLU A 66 -8.76 1.97 -1.87
CA GLU A 66 -9.65 0.99 -1.25
C GLU A 66 -8.95 0.01 -0.32
N VAL A 67 -7.78 -0.48 -0.71
CA VAL A 67 -7.16 -1.65 -0.05
C VAL A 67 -6.07 -1.29 0.94
N LEU A 68 -5.35 -0.16 0.74
CA LEU A 68 -4.26 0.25 1.62
C LEU A 68 -4.81 1.02 2.83
N ARG A 69 -4.59 0.46 4.03
CA ARG A 69 -5.04 1.03 5.31
C ARG A 69 -3.85 1.31 6.23
N ARG A 70 -4.02 2.28 7.11
CA ARG A 70 -3.08 2.47 8.21
C ARG A 70 -3.41 1.47 9.30
N VAL A 71 -2.41 0.70 9.71
CA VAL A 71 -2.57 -0.31 10.76
C VAL A 71 -1.52 -0.07 11.83
N ALA A 72 -1.96 -0.05 13.08
CA ALA A 72 -1.11 0.02 14.25
C ALA A 72 -1.13 -1.34 14.95
N ILE A 73 0.04 -1.96 15.10
CA ILE A 73 0.20 -3.29 15.66
C ILE A 73 0.70 -3.20 17.10
N GLY A 74 0.00 -3.85 18.01
CA GLY A 74 0.37 -4.02 19.40
C GLY A 74 0.49 -5.49 19.79
N LYS A 75 0.98 -5.73 20.99
CA LYS A 75 1.15 -7.12 21.52
C LYS A 75 -0.19 -7.86 21.62
N ASP A 76 -1.24 -7.16 22.06
CA ASP A 76 -2.53 -7.78 22.39
C ASP A 76 -3.65 -7.43 21.39
N LYS A 77 -3.45 -6.38 20.59
CA LYS A 77 -4.45 -5.86 19.66
C LYS A 77 -3.84 -5.28 18.40
N VAL A 78 -4.62 -5.29 17.33
CA VAL A 78 -4.33 -4.63 16.06
C VAL A 78 -5.40 -3.57 15.83
N VAL A 79 -4.99 -2.34 15.51
CA VAL A 79 -5.91 -1.22 15.27
C VAL A 79 -5.80 -0.81 13.81
N VAL A 80 -6.88 -0.94 13.07
CA VAL A 80 -7.00 -0.42 11.71
C VAL A 80 -7.55 0.99 11.80
N LEU A 81 -6.76 1.96 11.35
CA LEU A 81 -7.11 3.37 11.37
C LEU A 81 -7.88 3.69 10.08
N GLU A 82 -9.19 3.75 10.17
CA GLU A 82 -10.08 4.15 9.07
C GLU A 82 -10.53 5.61 9.27
N LEU A 83 -10.90 6.28 8.16
CA LEU A 83 -11.50 7.62 8.23
C LEU A 83 -12.84 7.52 9.00
N GLY A 84 -12.88 8.05 10.21
CA GLY A 84 -14.07 8.18 11.04
C GLY A 84 -14.25 7.16 12.16
N LYS A 85 -13.77 5.91 12.02
CA LYS A 85 -13.83 4.91 13.10
C LYS A 85 -12.60 4.01 13.09
N ASN A 86 -11.94 3.88 14.24
CA ASN A 86 -10.84 2.93 14.41
C ASN A 86 -11.42 1.54 14.68
N LEU A 87 -11.05 0.58 13.84
CA LEU A 87 -11.42 -0.81 14.05
C LEU A 87 -10.36 -1.48 14.93
N VAL A 88 -10.75 -1.84 16.15
CA VAL A 88 -9.88 -2.57 17.09
C VAL A 88 -10.14 -4.05 16.94
N LEU A 89 -9.10 -4.80 16.57
CA LEU A 89 -9.12 -6.24 16.35
C LEU A 89 -8.28 -6.94 17.40
N LYS A 90 -8.70 -8.10 17.83
CA LYS A 90 -7.87 -9.03 18.60
C LYS A 90 -7.12 -9.96 17.65
N TRP A 91 -5.96 -10.45 18.06
CA TRP A 91 -5.16 -11.37 17.23
C TRP A 91 -5.93 -12.63 16.78
N PRO A 92 -6.80 -13.26 17.59
CA PRO A 92 -7.63 -14.39 17.16
C PRO A 92 -8.60 -14.08 16.00
N ASP A 93 -8.95 -12.81 15.78
CA ASP A 93 -9.84 -12.39 14.68
C ASP A 93 -9.13 -12.37 13.32
N ILE A 94 -7.80 -12.48 13.34
CA ILE A 94 -6.96 -12.52 12.15
C ILE A 94 -6.88 -13.96 11.66
N LYS A 95 -7.24 -14.16 10.38
CA LYS A 95 -7.15 -15.47 9.72
C LYS A 95 -5.73 -15.75 9.23
N SER A 96 -5.06 -14.75 8.68
CA SER A 96 -3.68 -14.84 8.21
C SER A 96 -3.06 -13.45 8.06
N ILE A 97 -1.75 -13.37 8.23
CA ILE A 97 -0.96 -12.18 8.02
C ILE A 97 0.37 -12.55 7.37
N HIS A 98 0.66 -11.98 6.21
CA HIS A 98 1.88 -12.27 5.45
C HIS A 98 2.51 -10.97 4.97
N LEU A 99 3.84 -10.92 4.99
CA LEU A 99 4.60 -9.89 4.32
C LEU A 99 4.71 -10.25 2.83
N ILE A 100 4.55 -9.27 1.96
CA ILE A 100 4.86 -9.37 0.54
C ILE A 100 6.13 -8.54 0.30
N PRO A 101 7.32 -9.17 0.25
CA PRO A 101 8.60 -8.46 0.26
C PRO A 101 8.77 -7.53 -0.94
N VAL A 102 8.37 -7.98 -2.14
CA VAL A 102 8.49 -7.21 -3.39
C VAL A 102 7.84 -5.83 -3.31
N PHE A 103 6.69 -5.72 -2.64
CA PHE A 103 5.96 -4.46 -2.48
C PHE A 103 6.18 -3.82 -1.12
N ASN A 104 6.91 -4.47 -0.24
CA ASN A 104 7.12 -4.02 1.14
C ASN A 104 5.79 -3.72 1.87
N VAL A 105 4.84 -4.64 1.75
CA VAL A 105 3.46 -4.50 2.24
C VAL A 105 3.02 -5.77 2.96
N TYR A 106 2.36 -5.60 4.09
CA TYR A 106 1.64 -6.69 4.75
C TYR A 106 0.26 -6.89 4.16
N LYS A 107 -0.11 -8.14 3.93
CA LYS A 107 -1.46 -8.58 3.59
C LYS A 107 -2.07 -9.29 4.79
N MET A 108 -3.14 -8.74 5.33
CA MET A 108 -3.87 -9.29 6.47
C MET A 108 -5.27 -9.70 6.02
N LYS A 109 -5.66 -10.94 6.31
CA LYS A 109 -7.03 -11.45 6.13
C LYS A 109 -7.69 -11.58 7.48
N LEU A 110 -8.92 -11.13 7.59
CA LEU A 110 -9.76 -11.27 8.79
C LEU A 110 -10.73 -12.44 8.61
N LYS A 111 -11.14 -13.07 9.73
CA LYS A 111 -12.16 -14.12 9.72
C LYS A 111 -13.54 -13.60 9.31
N THR A 112 -13.81 -12.34 9.66
CA THR A 112 -15.10 -11.68 9.45
C THR A 112 -15.23 -10.89 8.14
N ARG A 113 -14.10 -10.60 7.47
CA ARG A 113 -14.07 -9.79 6.23
C ARG A 113 -13.54 -10.59 5.05
N ARG A 114 -14.25 -10.53 3.91
CA ARG A 114 -13.80 -11.19 2.65
C ARG A 114 -12.61 -10.46 2.01
N LYS A 115 -12.61 -9.11 2.02
CA LYS A 115 -11.52 -8.32 1.40
C LYS A 115 -10.31 -8.26 2.34
N PRO A 116 -9.09 -8.55 1.86
CA PRO A 116 -7.88 -8.40 2.65
C PRO A 116 -7.58 -6.92 2.91
N ILE A 117 -6.87 -6.66 4.00
CA ILE A 117 -6.35 -5.34 4.35
C ILE A 117 -4.85 -5.36 4.05
N TYR A 118 -4.38 -4.33 3.33
CA TYR A 118 -2.97 -4.13 3.07
C TYR A 118 -2.46 -2.95 3.89
N PHE A 119 -1.26 -3.07 4.44
CA PHE A 119 -0.64 -2.01 5.23
C PHE A 119 0.88 -2.06 5.15
N LEU A 120 1.51 -0.91 5.39
CA LEU A 120 2.95 -0.76 5.30
C LEU A 120 3.63 -1.18 6.62
N PRO A 121 4.82 -1.81 6.57
CA PRO A 121 5.65 -2.06 7.74
C PRO A 121 6.16 -0.74 8.35
N SER A 122 6.52 -0.78 9.64
CA SER A 122 7.00 0.40 10.36
C SER A 122 8.35 0.92 9.86
N LYS A 123 9.21 0.01 9.36
CA LYS A 123 10.48 0.33 8.69
C LYS A 123 10.42 -0.16 7.24
N ASN A 124 11.24 0.43 6.37
CA ASN A 124 11.49 -0.17 5.07
C ASN A 124 12.29 -1.44 5.29
N ILE A 125 11.79 -2.52 4.71
CA ILE A 125 12.54 -3.75 4.58
C ILE A 125 13.43 -3.52 3.37
N GLU A 126 14.74 -3.66 3.54
CA GLU A 126 15.64 -3.65 2.41
C GLU A 126 15.17 -4.75 1.46
N PRO A 127 15.03 -4.45 0.15
CA PRO A 127 14.67 -5.46 -0.81
C PRO A 127 15.85 -6.46 -0.86
N ALA A 128 15.81 -7.42 0.04
CA ALA A 128 16.63 -8.58 -0.12
C ALA A 128 16.12 -9.24 -1.42
N TYR A 129 17.03 -9.57 -2.31
CA TYR A 129 16.76 -10.38 -3.50
C TYR A 129 16.22 -11.78 -3.11
N ASP A 130 15.99 -11.98 -1.85
CA ASP A 130 15.46 -13.16 -1.22
C ASP A 130 13.96 -13.02 -1.03
N LEU A 131 13.19 -13.88 -1.69
CA LEU A 131 11.74 -14.01 -1.51
C LEU A 131 11.34 -14.31 -0.05
N LEU A 132 12.31 -14.59 0.81
CA LEU A 132 12.20 -14.90 2.22
C LEU A 132 12.54 -13.72 3.15
N ALA A 133 12.66 -12.49 2.63
CA ALA A 133 12.96 -11.33 3.46
C ALA A 133 11.97 -11.20 4.63
N GLU A 134 12.47 -11.28 5.83
CA GLU A 134 11.70 -11.12 7.06
C GLU A 134 11.74 -9.65 7.54
N ASP A 135 10.63 -9.18 8.09
CA ASP A 135 10.59 -7.87 8.76
C ASP A 135 11.29 -7.96 10.13
N THR A 136 12.53 -7.50 10.18
CA THR A 136 13.33 -7.41 11.42
C THR A 136 12.99 -6.22 12.30
N SER A 137 11.94 -5.45 11.95
CA SER A 137 11.48 -4.34 12.79
C SER A 137 10.73 -4.84 14.02
N LYS A 138 10.62 -3.97 15.04
CA LYS A 138 9.79 -4.29 16.23
C LYS A 138 8.33 -4.61 15.90
N MET A 139 7.85 -4.19 14.73
CA MET A 139 6.53 -4.55 14.21
C MET A 139 6.54 -5.98 13.69
N GLY A 140 7.55 -6.36 12.92
CA GLY A 140 7.76 -7.70 12.43
C GLY A 140 7.90 -8.72 13.56
N ASP A 141 8.67 -8.39 14.61
CA ASP A 141 8.82 -9.24 15.80
C ASP A 141 7.47 -9.55 16.45
N ILE A 142 6.60 -8.52 16.61
CA ILE A 142 5.26 -8.70 17.18
C ILE A 142 4.39 -9.58 16.29
N VAL A 143 4.43 -9.35 14.96
CA VAL A 143 3.69 -10.15 13.98
C VAL A 143 4.15 -11.61 14.02
N ASN A 144 5.45 -11.86 13.92
CA ASN A 144 6.02 -13.22 13.90
C ASN A 144 5.75 -13.97 15.20
N LYS A 145 5.85 -13.29 16.34
CA LYS A 145 5.53 -13.90 17.65
C LYS A 145 4.07 -14.33 17.72
N ASN A 146 3.14 -13.48 17.29
CA ASN A 146 1.71 -13.82 17.33
C ASN A 146 1.33 -14.85 16.27
N LYS A 147 1.96 -14.84 15.09
CA LYS A 147 1.80 -15.91 14.09
C LYS A 147 2.15 -17.27 14.67
N LYS A 148 3.34 -17.40 15.29
CA LYS A 148 3.78 -18.66 15.94
C LYS A 148 2.82 -19.09 17.04
N LYS A 149 2.33 -18.14 17.86
CA LYS A 149 1.42 -18.43 18.96
C LYS A 149 0.05 -18.93 18.51
N LEU A 150 -0.44 -18.45 17.37
CA LEU A 150 -1.79 -18.73 16.88
C LEU A 150 -1.83 -19.73 15.71
N GLY A 151 -0.66 -20.15 15.20
CA GLY A 151 -0.57 -21.06 14.05
C GLY A 151 -1.09 -20.50 12.74
N ILE A 152 -0.95 -19.17 12.51
CA ILE A 152 -1.49 -18.44 11.34
C ILE A 152 -0.39 -17.86 10.46
#